data_d4c57596f64e4b6cda483f3f554b5133
#
_entry.id   d4c57596f64e4b6cda483f3f554b5133
#
_cell.length_a   1.000
_cell.length_b   1.000
_cell.length_c   1.000
_cell.angle_alpha   90.00
_cell.angle_beta   90.00
_cell.angle_gamma   90.00
#
_symmetry.space_group_name_H-M   'P 1'
#
loop_
_entity.id
_entity.type
_entity.pdbx_description
1 polymer ?
#
loop_
_entity_poly.entity_id
_entity_poly.type
_entity_poly.pdbx_seq_one_letter_code
_entity_poly.pdbx_strand_id
1 'polypeptide(L)'
;MHPQEGLRKLRPQRNTSDYPLIIVVGHGKTATKSLNKAFVLLGGYRTAHFYGAGVYGLLFNNAAETVDYDFRFSREEPSHVDAVLDTPVVDFYNEILLTYPNAKVILTVRDVKGWMRSRHKFYSYYSHGCHKWLAPWRRGAQYVYGTECPSREQALKRYLQHNRNVYDAVPVGRLLVMDIAGGDGWQKLCRFIGRPVPTNITFPSRH
;
A
#
# COMPACT_ATOMS: atom_id res chain seq x y z
N MET A 1 22.11 -17.16 13.95
CA MET A 1 22.09 -16.68 12.55
C MET A 1 20.68 -16.75 12.01
N HIS A 2 20.08 -15.60 11.72
CA HIS A 2 18.69 -15.51 11.23
C HIS A 2 18.68 -15.89 9.74
N PRO A 3 17.74 -16.74 9.25
CA PRO A 3 17.73 -17.21 7.84
C PRO A 3 17.65 -16.09 6.78
N GLN A 4 17.31 -14.88 7.18
CA GLN A 4 17.19 -13.74 6.25
C GLN A 4 18.54 -13.04 5.94
N GLU A 5 19.59 -13.25 6.73
CA GLU A 5 20.90 -12.66 6.43
C GLU A 5 21.62 -13.34 5.24
N GLY A 6 21.35 -14.60 5.00
CA GLY A 6 21.90 -15.33 3.85
C GLY A 6 21.36 -14.88 2.50
N LEU A 7 20.12 -14.38 2.45
CA LEU A 7 19.48 -13.92 1.22
C LEU A 7 19.89 -12.49 0.82
N ARG A 8 20.44 -11.70 1.75
CA ARG A 8 20.96 -10.34 1.46
C ARG A 8 22.21 -10.37 0.56
N LYS A 9 23.01 -11.44 0.61
CA LYS A 9 24.29 -11.52 -0.12
C LYS A 9 24.19 -11.98 -1.58
N LEU A 10 23.03 -12.42 -2.04
CA LEU A 10 22.88 -13.06 -3.37
C LEU A 10 22.09 -12.25 -4.40
N ARG A 11 21.70 -11.01 -4.10
CA ARG A 11 20.98 -10.18 -5.08
C ARG A 11 21.82 -8.98 -5.49
N PRO A 12 22.03 -8.75 -6.79
CA PRO A 12 22.74 -7.56 -7.26
C PRO A 12 22.00 -6.32 -6.78
N GLN A 13 22.75 -5.29 -6.35
CA GLN A 13 22.19 -3.96 -6.10
C GLN A 13 21.45 -3.52 -7.36
N ARG A 14 20.17 -3.27 -7.22
CA ARG A 14 19.34 -2.82 -8.33
C ARG A 14 19.70 -1.37 -8.63
N ASN A 15 20.04 -1.09 -9.87
CA ASN A 15 20.18 0.28 -10.31
C ASN A 15 18.79 0.90 -10.31
N THR A 16 18.55 1.87 -9.45
CA THR A 16 17.22 2.50 -9.21
C THR A 16 16.71 3.25 -10.44
N SER A 17 17.54 3.46 -11.46
CA SER A 17 17.16 4.09 -12.73
C SER A 17 16.32 3.17 -13.62
N ASP A 18 16.48 1.84 -13.52
CA ASP A 18 15.90 0.90 -14.48
C ASP A 18 14.44 0.54 -14.16
N TYR A 19 14.03 0.68 -12.90
CA TYR A 19 12.67 0.36 -12.47
C TYR A 19 12.22 1.35 -11.37
N PRO A 20 11.29 2.25 -11.67
CA PRO A 20 10.77 3.18 -10.69
C PRO A 20 10.07 2.44 -9.54
N LEU A 21 10.16 3.01 -8.34
CA LEU A 21 9.39 2.54 -7.19
C LEU A 21 7.89 2.51 -7.56
N ILE A 22 7.19 1.46 -7.17
CA ILE A 22 5.74 1.37 -7.29
C ILE A 22 5.10 1.68 -5.93
N ILE A 23 4.22 2.67 -5.90
CA ILE A 23 3.51 3.07 -4.68
C ILE A 23 2.04 2.74 -4.87
N VAL A 24 1.51 1.81 -4.06
CA VAL A 24 0.09 1.47 -4.10
C VAL A 24 -0.63 2.22 -3.00
N VAL A 25 -1.43 3.18 -3.40
CA VAL A 25 -2.06 4.17 -2.53
C VAL A 25 -3.56 3.93 -2.29
N GLY A 26 -4.09 2.79 -2.70
CA GLY A 26 -5.47 2.43 -2.40
C GLY A 26 -5.67 2.09 -0.92
N HIS A 27 -6.76 2.57 -0.35
CA HIS A 27 -7.13 2.22 1.04
C HIS A 27 -7.23 0.71 1.25
N GLY A 28 -6.97 0.25 2.45
CA GLY A 28 -7.26 -1.12 2.86
C GLY A 28 -8.68 -1.53 2.45
N LYS A 29 -8.89 -2.80 2.06
CA LYS A 29 -10.15 -3.39 1.53
C LYS A 29 -10.45 -3.08 0.06
N THR A 30 -9.51 -2.52 -0.68
CA THR A 30 -9.54 -2.36 -2.15
C THR A 30 -8.72 -3.43 -2.88
N ALA A 31 -8.54 -4.60 -2.27
CA ALA A 31 -7.78 -5.74 -2.79
C ALA A 31 -6.24 -5.55 -2.83
N THR A 32 -5.68 -4.73 -1.94
CA THR A 32 -4.22 -4.53 -1.81
C THR A 32 -3.46 -5.85 -1.60
N LYS A 33 -4.03 -6.81 -0.84
CA LYS A 33 -3.45 -8.16 -0.66
C LYS A 33 -3.38 -8.95 -1.96
N SER A 34 -4.39 -8.84 -2.81
CA SER A 34 -4.41 -9.50 -4.12
C SER A 34 -3.33 -8.91 -5.02
N LEU A 35 -3.21 -7.59 -5.03
CA LEU A 35 -2.16 -6.90 -5.79
C LEU A 35 -0.76 -7.24 -5.28
N ASN A 36 -0.57 -7.31 -3.96
CA ASN A 36 0.70 -7.75 -3.38
C ASN A 36 1.08 -9.18 -3.85
N LYS A 37 0.11 -10.10 -3.81
CA LYS A 37 0.33 -11.47 -4.32
C LYS A 37 0.62 -11.48 -5.82
N ALA A 38 0.01 -10.58 -6.59
CA ALA A 38 0.29 -10.44 -8.01
C ALA A 38 1.75 -10.04 -8.26
N PHE A 39 2.29 -9.07 -7.53
CA PHE A 39 3.71 -8.71 -7.62
C PHE A 39 4.64 -9.88 -7.29
N VAL A 40 4.32 -10.67 -6.26
CA VAL A 40 5.10 -11.86 -5.90
C VAL A 40 5.08 -12.90 -7.04
N LEU A 41 3.91 -13.14 -7.64
CA LEU A 41 3.74 -14.09 -8.76
C LEU A 41 4.43 -13.64 -10.05
N LEU A 42 4.55 -12.33 -10.30
CA LEU A 42 5.33 -11.80 -11.43
C LEU A 42 6.82 -12.08 -11.30
N GLY A 43 7.27 -12.42 -10.12
CA GLY A 43 8.68 -12.65 -9.81
C GLY A 43 9.53 -11.36 -9.84
N GLY A 44 10.59 -11.36 -9.06
CA GLY A 44 11.56 -10.26 -9.01
C GLY A 44 11.10 -8.99 -8.28
N TYR A 45 9.87 -8.91 -7.80
CA TYR A 45 9.41 -7.79 -6.98
C TYR A 45 9.59 -8.08 -5.49
N ARG A 46 10.27 -7.17 -4.80
CA ARG A 46 10.33 -7.12 -3.33
C ARG A 46 9.23 -6.18 -2.87
N THR A 47 8.26 -6.69 -2.17
CA THR A 47 7.09 -5.93 -1.76
C THR A 47 7.09 -5.70 -0.26
N ALA A 48 6.65 -4.52 0.16
CA ALA A 48 6.33 -4.22 1.54
C ALA A 48 4.83 -3.89 1.63
N HIS A 49 4.07 -4.75 2.31
CA HIS A 49 2.63 -4.65 2.42
C HIS A 49 2.21 -4.66 3.88
N PHE A 50 1.49 -3.63 4.31
CA PHE A 50 0.85 -3.52 5.61
C PHE A 50 1.77 -3.85 6.80
N TYR A 51 1.74 -3.12 7.88
CA TYR A 51 2.38 -3.31 9.20
C TYR A 51 3.37 -4.49 9.43
N GLY A 52 3.86 -5.13 8.39
CA GLY A 52 5.02 -6.00 8.56
C GLY A 52 6.13 -5.14 9.19
N ALA A 53 6.75 -5.60 10.26
CA ALA A 53 7.79 -4.87 10.99
C ALA A 53 8.90 -4.29 10.08
N GLY A 54 9.03 -4.79 8.85
CA GLY A 54 9.91 -4.27 7.83
C GLY A 54 9.46 -2.97 7.17
N VAL A 55 8.14 -2.69 7.04
CA VAL A 55 7.68 -1.49 6.31
C VAL A 55 7.91 -0.23 7.14
N TYR A 56 7.65 -0.29 8.43
CA TYR A 56 7.93 0.83 9.32
C TYR A 56 9.43 1.13 9.41
N GLY A 57 10.26 0.10 9.53
CA GLY A 57 11.72 0.28 9.54
C GLY A 57 12.31 0.69 8.19
N LEU A 58 11.64 0.31 7.07
CA LEU A 58 12.11 0.63 5.72
C LEU A 58 11.71 2.03 5.24
N LEU A 59 10.56 2.50 5.67
CA LEU A 59 10.01 3.79 5.23
C LEU A 59 10.12 4.87 6.30
N PHE A 60 10.17 4.47 7.56
CA PHE A 60 10.11 5.36 8.71
C PHE A 60 11.21 4.94 9.69
N ASN A 61 12.27 5.72 9.77
CA ASN A 61 13.34 5.47 10.76
C ASN A 61 12.73 5.27 12.13
N ASN A 62 12.91 4.10 12.72
CA ASN A 62 12.73 3.62 14.10
C ASN A 62 12.06 4.55 15.16
N ALA A 63 11.41 5.61 14.78
CA ALA A 63 10.60 6.45 15.65
C ALA A 63 9.34 5.72 16.17
N ALA A 64 9.24 4.41 15.91
CA ALA A 64 8.08 3.59 16.26
C ALA A 64 7.90 3.37 17.77
N GLU A 65 8.86 3.70 18.60
CA GLU A 65 8.70 3.62 20.06
C GLU A 65 8.19 4.92 20.69
N THR A 66 8.40 6.04 20.05
CA THR A 66 7.82 7.32 20.45
C THR A 66 6.90 7.80 19.36
N VAL A 67 5.62 7.86 19.66
CA VAL A 67 4.51 8.18 18.76
C VAL A 67 4.49 9.67 18.42
N ASP A 68 5.58 10.17 18.00
CA ASP A 68 5.66 11.32 17.16
C ASP A 68 5.69 10.80 15.73
N TYR A 69 4.57 10.99 15.00
CA TYR A 69 4.47 10.69 13.59
C TYR A 69 5.33 11.68 12.77
N ASP A 70 6.56 11.92 13.19
CA ASP A 70 7.57 12.59 12.36
C ASP A 70 8.11 11.55 11.38
N PHE A 71 7.30 11.31 10.36
CA PHE A 71 7.62 10.37 9.29
C PHE A 71 8.69 10.96 8.39
N ARG A 72 9.93 10.84 8.81
CA ARG A 72 11.06 11.11 7.93
C ARG A 72 11.34 9.88 7.09
N PHE A 73 11.05 9.98 5.82
CA PHE A 73 11.46 8.99 4.84
C PHE A 73 12.99 8.83 4.89
N SER A 74 13.46 7.66 5.27
CA SER A 74 14.87 7.33 5.14
C SER A 74 15.23 7.23 3.66
N ARG A 75 16.14 8.08 3.20
CA ARG A 75 16.69 8.02 1.84
C ARG A 75 17.53 6.76 1.60
N GLU A 76 17.90 6.01 2.65
CA GLU A 76 18.89 4.93 2.55
C GLU A 76 18.28 3.54 2.27
N GLU A 77 16.96 3.36 2.40
CA GLU A 77 16.37 2.03 2.43
C GLU A 77 15.49 1.57 1.25
N PRO A 78 14.94 2.42 0.37
CA PRO A 78 14.16 1.94 -0.78
C PRO A 78 14.95 1.18 -1.83
N SER A 79 16.29 1.19 -1.78
CA SER A 79 17.13 0.35 -2.62
C SER A 79 16.80 -1.16 -2.54
N HIS A 80 16.01 -1.56 -1.54
CA HIS A 80 15.66 -2.96 -1.30
C HIS A 80 14.19 -3.30 -1.53
N VAL A 81 13.33 -2.32 -1.85
CA VAL A 81 11.90 -2.52 -2.06
C VAL A 81 11.49 -2.01 -3.43
N ASP A 82 10.71 -2.79 -4.16
CA ASP A 82 10.25 -2.48 -5.51
C ASP A 82 8.80 -1.96 -5.52
N ALA A 83 7.99 -2.39 -4.55
CA ALA A 83 6.63 -1.92 -4.38
C ALA A 83 6.24 -1.81 -2.90
N VAL A 84 5.61 -0.70 -2.54
CA VAL A 84 5.08 -0.43 -1.20
C VAL A 84 3.56 -0.30 -1.27
N LEU A 85 2.86 -0.94 -0.33
CA LEU A 85 1.41 -1.11 -0.41
C LEU A 85 0.72 -0.97 0.94
N ASP A 86 -0.53 -0.46 0.91
CA ASP A 86 -1.42 -0.39 2.07
C ASP A 86 -0.96 0.64 3.13
N THR A 87 -1.56 0.60 4.31
CA THR A 87 -1.20 1.51 5.40
C THR A 87 0.22 1.21 5.92
N PRO A 88 1.08 2.22 6.15
CA PRO A 88 0.77 3.66 6.16
C PRO A 88 1.01 4.38 4.81
N VAL A 89 1.46 3.69 3.77
CA VAL A 89 1.79 4.27 2.45
C VAL A 89 0.65 5.12 1.89
N VAL A 90 -0.59 4.65 2.06
CA VAL A 90 -1.80 5.33 1.60
C VAL A 90 -1.96 6.74 2.19
N ASP A 91 -1.44 6.98 3.36
CA ASP A 91 -1.59 8.27 4.06
C ASP A 91 -0.42 9.23 3.82
N PHE A 92 0.73 8.70 3.37
CA PHE A 92 1.99 9.44 3.16
C PHE A 92 2.50 9.42 1.71
N TYR A 93 1.64 9.14 0.75
CA TYR A 93 2.05 9.02 -0.65
C TYR A 93 2.61 10.32 -1.24
N ASN A 94 2.17 11.49 -0.75
CA ASN A 94 2.70 12.77 -1.21
C ASN A 94 4.17 12.93 -0.82
N GLU A 95 4.53 12.62 0.42
CA GLU A 95 5.90 12.67 0.94
C GLU A 95 6.79 11.66 0.21
N ILE A 96 6.24 10.48 -0.08
CA ILE A 96 6.92 9.46 -0.87
C ILE A 96 7.19 9.98 -2.29
N LEU A 97 6.21 10.61 -2.92
CA LEU A 97 6.35 11.16 -4.26
C LEU A 97 7.34 12.33 -4.34
N LEU A 98 7.45 13.12 -3.28
CA LEU A 98 8.48 14.17 -3.20
C LEU A 98 9.89 13.56 -3.14
N THR A 99 10.05 12.44 -2.44
CA THR A 99 11.32 11.73 -2.33
C THR A 99 11.64 10.92 -3.58
N TYR A 100 10.61 10.31 -4.21
CA TYR A 100 10.71 9.47 -5.42
C TYR A 100 9.88 10.06 -6.56
N PRO A 101 10.33 11.15 -7.19
CA PRO A 101 9.54 11.88 -8.20
C PRO A 101 9.23 11.05 -9.44
N ASN A 102 9.96 9.97 -9.69
CA ASN A 102 9.73 9.05 -10.82
C ASN A 102 8.90 7.82 -10.45
N ALA A 103 8.43 7.71 -9.21
CA ALA A 103 7.64 6.56 -8.77
C ALA A 103 6.34 6.42 -9.59
N LYS A 104 5.96 5.19 -9.88
CA LYS A 104 4.66 4.82 -10.46
C LYS A 104 3.64 4.63 -9.35
N VAL A 105 2.45 5.16 -9.53
CA VAL A 105 1.39 5.11 -8.53
C VAL A 105 0.27 4.19 -8.99
N ILE A 106 -0.18 3.30 -8.12
CA ILE A 106 -1.36 2.47 -8.36
C ILE A 106 -2.41 2.80 -7.31
N LEU A 107 -3.54 3.36 -7.74
CA LEU A 107 -4.70 3.57 -6.89
C LEU A 107 -5.65 2.38 -7.05
N THR A 108 -5.68 1.49 -6.06
CA THR A 108 -6.70 0.45 -6.03
C THR A 108 -8.00 1.02 -5.48
N VAL A 109 -9.07 0.83 -6.24
CA VAL A 109 -10.42 1.29 -5.90
C VAL A 109 -11.38 0.11 -5.76
N ARG A 110 -12.55 0.39 -5.22
CA ARG A 110 -13.67 -0.53 -5.14
C ARG A 110 -14.96 0.27 -5.08
N ASP A 111 -16.05 -0.30 -5.58
CA ASP A 111 -17.38 0.29 -5.41
C ASP A 111 -17.68 0.59 -3.93
N VAL A 112 -18.34 1.70 -3.67
CA VAL A 112 -18.59 2.19 -2.30
C VAL A 112 -19.28 1.16 -1.42
N LYS A 113 -20.30 0.48 -1.96
CA LYS A 113 -21.08 -0.52 -1.19
C LYS A 113 -20.20 -1.73 -0.84
N GLY A 114 -19.41 -2.21 -1.80
CA GLY A 114 -18.48 -3.32 -1.61
C GLY A 114 -17.34 -2.97 -0.63
N TRP A 115 -16.79 -1.75 -0.75
CA TRP A 115 -15.77 -1.28 0.18
C TRP A 115 -16.31 -1.19 1.61
N MET A 116 -17.48 -0.56 1.80
CA MET A 116 -18.12 -0.42 3.11
C MET A 116 -18.44 -1.78 3.76
N ARG A 117 -18.97 -2.74 2.97
CA ARG A 117 -19.21 -4.12 3.47
C ARG A 117 -17.91 -4.79 3.91
N SER A 118 -16.87 -4.72 3.07
CA SER A 118 -15.57 -5.35 3.36
C SER A 118 -14.88 -4.72 4.57
N ARG A 119 -14.97 -3.38 4.69
CA ARG A 119 -14.46 -2.64 5.84
C ARG A 119 -15.22 -3.04 7.11
N HIS A 120 -16.54 -3.04 7.08
CA HIS A 120 -17.37 -3.42 8.24
C HIS A 120 -17.04 -4.85 8.70
N LYS A 121 -17.00 -5.82 7.77
CA LYS A 121 -16.63 -7.21 8.10
C LYS A 121 -15.26 -7.30 8.76
N PHE A 122 -14.28 -6.56 8.29
CA PHE A 122 -12.93 -6.56 8.87
C PHE A 122 -12.93 -5.97 10.28
N TYR A 123 -13.51 -4.81 10.46
CA TYR A 123 -13.48 -4.12 11.75
C TYR A 123 -14.42 -4.75 12.79
N SER A 124 -15.54 -5.36 12.39
CA SER A 124 -16.39 -6.12 13.32
C SER A 124 -15.73 -7.41 13.81
N TYR A 125 -14.90 -8.05 12.96
CA TYR A 125 -14.17 -9.26 13.34
C TYR A 125 -13.03 -8.95 14.32
N TYR A 126 -12.27 -7.87 14.10
CA TYR A 126 -11.11 -7.51 14.91
C TYR A 126 -11.44 -6.60 16.09
N SER A 127 -12.63 -6.04 16.13
CA SER A 127 -13.03 -5.12 17.19
C SER A 127 -14.48 -5.38 17.61
N HIS A 128 -14.65 -5.87 18.81
CA HIS A 128 -15.91 -5.69 19.52
C HIS A 128 -16.09 -4.20 19.91
N GLY A 129 -15.79 -3.31 18.94
CA GLY A 129 -15.69 -1.85 19.10
C GLY A 129 -14.24 -1.35 18.99
N CYS A 130 -14.06 -0.17 18.41
CA CYS A 130 -12.75 0.49 18.22
C CYS A 130 -11.97 0.70 19.52
N HIS A 131 -12.63 0.71 20.67
CA HIS A 131 -12.00 0.79 21.99
C HIS A 131 -11.08 -0.40 22.30
N LYS A 132 -11.25 -1.52 21.61
CA LYS A 132 -10.37 -2.70 21.73
C LYS A 132 -9.24 -2.73 20.70
N TRP A 133 -9.11 -1.72 19.87
CA TRP A 133 -7.99 -1.63 18.95
C TRP A 133 -6.68 -1.47 19.72
N LEU A 134 -5.63 -2.09 19.22
CA LEU A 134 -4.28 -1.84 19.71
C LEU A 134 -3.92 -0.36 19.56
N ALA A 135 -3.16 0.17 20.51
CA ALA A 135 -2.79 1.58 20.56
C ALA A 135 -2.26 2.16 19.22
N PRO A 136 -1.41 1.46 18.46
CA PRO A 136 -0.96 1.96 17.15
C PRO A 136 -2.09 2.18 16.15
N TRP A 137 -3.13 1.33 16.19
CA TRP A 137 -4.28 1.46 15.29
C TRP A 137 -5.19 2.63 15.65
N ARG A 138 -5.39 2.88 16.95
CA ARG A 138 -6.14 4.05 17.41
C ARG A 138 -5.44 5.35 17.03
N ARG A 139 -4.13 5.41 17.20
CA ARG A 139 -3.32 6.56 16.81
C ARG A 139 -3.33 6.78 15.29
N GLY A 140 -3.21 5.72 14.49
CA GLY A 140 -3.39 5.79 13.05
C GLY A 140 -4.77 6.32 12.67
N ALA A 141 -5.83 5.85 13.33
CA ALA A 141 -7.17 6.36 13.10
C ALA A 141 -7.32 7.83 13.51
N GLN A 142 -6.74 8.25 14.64
CA GLN A 142 -6.70 9.64 15.07
C GLN A 142 -6.03 10.53 14.01
N TYR A 143 -4.89 10.09 13.46
CA TYR A 143 -4.19 10.83 12.41
C TYR A 143 -5.03 10.94 11.12
N VAL A 144 -5.55 9.81 10.64
CA VAL A 144 -6.25 9.72 9.34
C VAL A 144 -7.64 10.34 9.38
N TYR A 145 -8.37 10.17 10.48
CA TYR A 145 -9.79 10.51 10.58
C TYR A 145 -10.09 11.64 11.58
N GLY A 146 -9.09 12.11 12.31
CA GLY A 146 -9.30 13.07 13.41
C GLY A 146 -9.96 12.45 14.65
N THR A 147 -10.10 11.12 14.70
CA THR A 147 -10.71 10.40 15.84
C THR A 147 -10.16 8.99 15.90
N GLU A 148 -9.97 8.45 17.11
CA GLU A 148 -9.54 7.06 17.30
C GLU A 148 -10.60 6.05 16.81
N CYS A 149 -11.85 6.48 16.67
CA CYS A 149 -13.01 5.65 16.41
C CYS A 149 -13.89 6.22 15.30
N PRO A 150 -13.45 6.16 14.04
CA PRO A 150 -14.16 6.79 12.94
C PRO A 150 -15.51 6.11 12.67
N SER A 151 -16.55 6.91 12.56
CA SER A 151 -17.88 6.48 12.12
C SER A 151 -17.82 5.93 10.67
N ARG A 152 -18.90 5.28 10.26
CA ARG A 152 -19.04 4.82 8.86
C ARG A 152 -18.97 5.98 7.88
N GLU A 153 -19.59 7.10 8.23
CA GLU A 153 -19.65 8.30 7.40
C GLU A 153 -18.26 8.96 7.30
N GLN A 154 -17.56 9.13 8.42
CA GLN A 154 -16.19 9.66 8.43
C GLN A 154 -15.24 8.79 7.57
N ALA A 155 -15.35 7.48 7.70
CA ALA A 155 -14.55 6.57 6.90
C ALA A 155 -14.87 6.67 5.41
N LEU A 156 -16.15 6.76 5.04
CA LEU A 156 -16.57 6.93 3.65
C LEU A 156 -16.09 8.27 3.08
N LYS A 157 -16.29 9.35 3.81
CA LYS A 157 -15.82 10.68 3.42
C LYS A 157 -14.31 10.67 3.14
N ARG A 158 -13.53 10.07 4.05
CA ARG A 158 -12.07 9.97 3.89
C ARG A 158 -11.68 9.13 2.66
N TYR A 159 -12.35 8.00 2.44
CA TYR A 159 -12.12 7.13 1.28
C TYR A 159 -12.33 7.88 -0.04
N LEU A 160 -13.46 8.57 -0.17
CA LEU A 160 -13.78 9.32 -1.37
C LEU A 160 -12.83 10.51 -1.58
N GLN A 161 -12.55 11.24 -0.52
CA GLN A 161 -11.62 12.38 -0.57
C GLN A 161 -10.20 11.95 -0.93
N HIS A 162 -9.73 10.85 -0.34
CA HIS A 162 -8.41 10.29 -0.66
C HIS A 162 -8.30 9.92 -2.15
N ASN A 163 -9.27 9.17 -2.67
CA ASN A 163 -9.26 8.80 -4.07
C ASN A 163 -9.21 10.03 -4.97
N ARG A 164 -10.00 11.06 -4.67
CA ARG A 164 -10.00 12.33 -5.40
C ARG A 164 -8.64 13.02 -5.30
N ASN A 165 -8.07 13.14 -4.12
CA ASN A 165 -6.76 13.77 -3.93
C ASN A 165 -5.66 13.08 -4.74
N VAL A 166 -5.70 11.74 -4.84
CA VAL A 166 -4.74 10.99 -5.67
C VAL A 166 -4.94 11.29 -7.16
N TYR A 167 -6.19 11.35 -7.63
CA TYR A 167 -6.48 11.73 -9.02
C TYR A 167 -5.97 13.13 -9.36
N ASP A 168 -6.15 14.07 -8.44
CA ASP A 168 -5.79 15.47 -8.65
C ASP A 168 -4.27 15.70 -8.55
N ALA A 169 -3.58 14.94 -7.70
CA ALA A 169 -2.15 15.14 -7.42
C ALA A 169 -1.21 14.35 -8.34
N VAL A 170 -1.63 13.18 -8.84
CA VAL A 170 -0.74 12.29 -9.60
C VAL A 170 -0.95 12.44 -11.10
N PRO A 171 0.11 12.79 -11.87
CA PRO A 171 0.00 12.89 -13.33
C PRO A 171 -0.51 11.59 -13.99
N VAL A 172 -1.37 11.72 -15.00
CA VAL A 172 -2.02 10.61 -15.71
C VAL A 172 -1.03 9.54 -16.18
N GLY A 173 0.11 9.93 -16.71
CA GLY A 173 1.14 8.99 -17.20
C GLY A 173 1.82 8.17 -16.09
N ARG A 174 1.63 8.54 -14.84
CA ARG A 174 2.21 7.87 -13.66
C ARG A 174 1.17 7.21 -12.77
N LEU A 175 -0.11 7.37 -13.06
CA LEU A 175 -1.21 6.83 -12.27
C LEU A 175 -1.89 5.67 -13.01
N LEU A 176 -1.98 4.54 -12.34
CA LEU A 176 -2.86 3.44 -12.71
C LEU A 176 -4.00 3.33 -11.69
N VAL A 177 -5.23 3.36 -12.16
CA VAL A 177 -6.41 3.06 -11.32
C VAL A 177 -6.85 1.64 -11.58
N MET A 178 -7.00 0.83 -10.53
CA MET A 178 -7.41 -0.57 -10.62
C MET A 178 -8.61 -0.88 -9.73
N ASP A 179 -9.68 -1.38 -10.32
CA ASP A 179 -10.77 -2.06 -9.60
C ASP A 179 -10.64 -3.58 -9.75
N ILE A 180 -9.80 -4.17 -8.90
CA ILE A 180 -9.56 -5.62 -8.89
C ILE A 180 -10.84 -6.40 -8.53
N ALA A 181 -11.69 -5.83 -7.68
CA ALA A 181 -12.96 -6.45 -7.32
C ALA A 181 -13.97 -6.39 -8.49
N GLY A 182 -13.83 -5.40 -9.35
CA GLY A 182 -14.59 -5.24 -10.59
C GLY A 182 -14.03 -6.01 -11.79
N GLY A 183 -12.89 -6.72 -11.63
CA GLY A 183 -12.33 -7.59 -12.68
C GLY A 183 -11.02 -7.12 -13.29
N ASP A 184 -10.45 -5.99 -12.88
CA ASP A 184 -9.11 -5.60 -13.33
C ASP A 184 -8.05 -6.62 -12.87
N GLY A 185 -7.11 -6.94 -13.79
CA GLY A 185 -6.14 -7.99 -13.56
C GLY A 185 -4.82 -7.79 -14.28
N TRP A 186 -4.21 -8.90 -14.75
CA TRP A 186 -2.88 -8.96 -15.32
C TRP A 186 -2.65 -7.98 -16.46
N GLN A 187 -3.57 -7.92 -17.43
CA GLN A 187 -3.38 -7.08 -18.62
C GLN A 187 -3.19 -5.61 -18.26
N LYS A 188 -4.00 -5.10 -17.35
CA LYS A 188 -3.96 -3.69 -16.92
C LYS A 188 -2.70 -3.41 -16.10
N LEU A 189 -2.38 -4.29 -15.13
CA LEU A 189 -1.18 -4.17 -14.31
C LEU A 189 0.09 -4.26 -15.16
N CYS A 190 0.24 -5.32 -15.95
CA CYS A 190 1.45 -5.60 -16.70
C CYS A 190 1.75 -4.53 -17.76
N ARG A 191 0.70 -4.02 -18.44
CA ARG A 191 0.85 -2.89 -19.37
C ARG A 191 1.45 -1.66 -18.66
N PHE A 192 0.96 -1.36 -17.48
CA PHE A 192 1.41 -0.18 -16.72
C PHE A 192 2.85 -0.31 -16.23
N ILE A 193 3.22 -1.47 -15.71
CA ILE A 193 4.56 -1.68 -15.15
C ILE A 193 5.59 -2.12 -16.21
N GLY A 194 5.18 -2.32 -17.47
CA GLY A 194 6.08 -2.74 -18.56
C GLY A 194 6.55 -4.20 -18.44
N ARG A 195 5.66 -5.10 -18.03
CA ARG A 195 5.98 -6.55 -17.89
C ARG A 195 5.10 -7.39 -18.79
N PRO A 196 5.58 -8.55 -19.25
CA PRO A 196 4.73 -9.51 -19.97
C PRO A 196 3.63 -10.04 -19.06
N VAL A 197 2.47 -10.31 -19.65
CA VAL A 197 1.36 -10.93 -18.93
C VAL A 197 1.70 -12.39 -18.65
N PRO A 198 1.58 -12.87 -17.41
CA PRO A 198 1.84 -14.27 -17.09
C PRO A 198 0.86 -15.19 -17.83
N THR A 199 1.38 -16.24 -18.41
CA THR A 199 0.58 -17.30 -19.01
C THR A 199 0.20 -18.33 -17.94
N ASN A 200 -1.02 -18.85 -18.01
CA ASN A 200 -1.54 -19.92 -17.12
C ASN A 200 -1.58 -19.57 -15.61
N ILE A 201 -1.53 -18.30 -15.28
CA ILE A 201 -1.68 -17.83 -13.89
C ILE A 201 -2.87 -16.89 -13.81
N THR A 202 -3.92 -17.30 -13.10
CA THR A 202 -5.07 -16.42 -12.80
C THR A 202 -4.64 -15.28 -11.89
N PHE A 203 -5.16 -14.06 -12.14
CA PHE A 203 -4.89 -12.93 -11.26
C PHE A 203 -5.40 -13.23 -9.85
N PRO A 204 -4.59 -12.97 -8.79
CA PRO A 204 -5.00 -13.27 -7.43
C PRO A 204 -6.23 -12.46 -7.03
N SER A 205 -7.38 -13.11 -6.91
CA SER A 205 -8.58 -12.54 -6.32
C SER A 205 -8.91 -13.28 -5.03
N ARG A 206 -9.19 -12.54 -3.96
CA ARG A 206 -9.83 -13.12 -2.75
C ARG A 206 -11.29 -12.65 -2.77
N HIS A 207 -12.16 -13.59 -2.94
CA HIS A 207 -13.59 -13.41 -2.69
C HIS A 207 -13.86 -13.37 -1.19
#